data_f72a62a948eebeda501e08a7b780d613
#
_entry.id   f72a62a948eebeda501e08a7b780d613
#
_cell.length_a   1.000
_cell.length_b   1.000
_cell.length_c   1.000
_cell.angle_alpha   90.00
_cell.angle_beta   90.00
_cell.angle_gamma   90.00
#
_symmetry.space_group_name_H-M   'P 1'
#
loop_
_entity.id
_entity.type
_entity.pdbx_description
1 polymer ?
#
loop_
_entity_poly.entity_id
_entity_poly.type
_entity_poly.pdbx_seq_one_letter_code
_entity_poly.pdbx_strand_id
1 'polypeptide(L)'
;MLYRKAKIKDLDYIVNLETKLLGTCNIDDNKSTKDKSDIINKNRNEIKKDIDKYYVCEIDKKIIGACGISDIKNKNKYDLDLWKYREILYLVVDSNYQKMGIWTELLTKCIEGINEKIIYEARWDKDEVNSKTLLEKLDFKLLKDLGDTYYKDHNYCVYCVNRNKNCNTCKAELWIKE
;
A
#
# COMPACT_ATOMS: atom_id res chain seq x y z
N MET A 1 -1.27 -6.27 -21.42
CA MET A 1 -1.14 -6.24 -19.95
C MET A 1 -0.68 -7.61 -19.46
N LEU A 2 0.39 -7.66 -18.69
CA LEU A 2 0.94 -8.91 -18.15
C LEU A 2 1.01 -8.80 -16.61
N TYR A 3 0.36 -9.71 -15.90
CA TYR A 3 0.45 -9.85 -14.44
C TYR A 3 1.40 -10.99 -14.11
N ARG A 4 2.39 -10.74 -13.27
CA ARG A 4 3.42 -11.71 -12.92
C ARG A 4 4.05 -11.42 -11.57
N LYS A 5 4.72 -12.42 -11.01
CA LYS A 5 5.61 -12.22 -9.84
C LYS A 5 6.69 -11.17 -10.16
N ALA A 6 6.97 -10.34 -9.17
CA ALA A 6 8.05 -9.37 -9.27
C ALA A 6 9.42 -10.07 -9.23
N LYS A 7 10.41 -9.42 -9.81
CA LYS A 7 11.80 -9.84 -9.83
C LYS A 7 12.67 -8.69 -9.32
N ILE A 8 13.88 -8.98 -8.93
CA ILE A 8 14.79 -7.95 -8.39
C ILE A 8 15.01 -6.77 -9.36
N LYS A 9 14.95 -7.00 -10.66
CA LYS A 9 15.03 -5.95 -11.68
C LYS A 9 13.84 -4.97 -11.67
N ASP A 10 12.71 -5.35 -11.06
CA ASP A 10 11.50 -4.53 -10.98
C ASP A 10 11.53 -3.61 -9.75
N LEU A 11 12.49 -3.81 -8.85
CA LEU A 11 12.57 -3.13 -7.56
C LEU A 11 12.48 -1.60 -7.68
N ASP A 12 13.25 -1.01 -8.58
CA ASP A 12 13.31 0.45 -8.75
C ASP A 12 11.98 1.02 -9.26
N TYR A 13 11.30 0.28 -10.14
CA TYR A 13 9.97 0.69 -10.60
C TYR A 13 8.94 0.63 -9.49
N ILE A 14 8.95 -0.43 -8.67
CA ILE A 14 8.02 -0.58 -7.54
C ILE A 14 8.28 0.53 -6.51
N VAL A 15 9.55 0.78 -6.15
CA VAL A 15 9.91 1.85 -5.21
C VAL A 15 9.47 3.22 -5.73
N ASN A 16 9.65 3.49 -7.01
CA ASN A 16 9.24 4.75 -7.62
C ASN A 16 7.70 4.93 -7.61
N LEU A 17 6.96 3.87 -7.95
CA LEU A 17 5.49 3.91 -7.90
C LEU A 17 4.99 4.15 -6.49
N GLU A 18 5.53 3.41 -5.53
CA GLU A 18 5.15 3.55 -4.14
C GLU A 18 5.51 4.93 -3.59
N THR A 19 6.75 5.37 -3.82
CA THR A 19 7.21 6.68 -3.39
C THR A 19 6.32 7.79 -3.95
N LYS A 20 5.95 7.71 -5.23
CA LYS A 20 5.11 8.70 -5.90
C LYS A 20 3.67 8.70 -5.37
N LEU A 21 3.11 7.54 -5.03
CA LEU A 21 1.67 7.39 -4.78
C LEU A 21 1.31 7.23 -3.30
N LEU A 22 2.17 6.62 -2.51
CA LEU A 22 1.91 6.32 -1.09
C LEU A 22 2.98 6.85 -0.14
N GLY A 23 4.24 6.59 -0.43
CA GLY A 23 5.35 6.80 0.50
C GLY A 23 5.64 8.26 0.76
N THR A 24 5.22 9.07 -0.13
CA THR A 24 5.53 10.49 -0.09
C THR A 24 4.32 11.35 -0.18
N CYS A 25 3.14 10.89 0.20
CA CYS A 25 1.97 11.74 0.10
C CYS A 25 2.33 13.19 0.31
N ASN A 26 2.80 13.83 -0.75
CA ASN A 26 3.25 15.21 -0.69
C ASN A 26 4.44 15.36 0.29
N ILE A 27 5.59 14.71 0.05
CA ILE A 27 6.83 15.12 0.75
C ILE A 27 6.95 16.62 0.51
N ASP A 28 7.04 17.36 1.59
CA ASP A 28 7.28 18.80 1.57
C ASP A 28 8.53 19.06 0.71
N ASP A 29 8.39 19.81 -0.38
CA ASP A 29 9.50 20.14 -1.28
C ASP A 29 10.61 20.91 -0.57
N ASN A 30 10.29 21.52 0.57
CA ASN A 30 11.26 22.19 1.44
C ASN A 30 12.11 21.24 2.29
N LYS A 31 11.84 19.91 2.28
CA LYS A 31 12.69 18.95 2.97
C LYS A 31 14.01 18.73 2.22
N SER A 32 15.06 18.48 2.99
CA SER A 32 16.39 18.26 2.41
C SER A 32 16.38 17.05 1.46
N THR A 33 17.21 17.10 0.45
CA THR A 33 17.42 15.96 -0.47
C THR A 33 17.87 14.72 0.27
N LYS A 34 18.61 14.87 1.37
CA LYS A 34 19.05 13.78 2.24
C LYS A 34 17.87 13.06 2.89
N ASP A 35 16.92 13.79 3.48
CA ASP A 35 15.74 13.19 4.12
C ASP A 35 14.89 12.40 3.11
N LYS A 36 14.74 12.93 1.90
CA LYS A 36 14.03 12.25 0.80
C LYS A 36 14.74 10.94 0.42
N SER A 37 16.05 10.97 0.28
CA SER A 37 16.84 9.80 -0.08
C SER A 37 16.81 8.72 0.98
N ASP A 38 16.82 9.09 2.26
CA ASP A 38 16.78 8.15 3.38
C ASP A 38 15.45 7.39 3.43
N ILE A 39 14.32 8.08 3.15
CA ILE A 39 13.00 7.43 3.06
C ILE A 39 12.97 6.44 1.89
N ILE A 40 13.39 6.88 0.71
CA ILE A 40 13.42 6.04 -0.49
C ILE A 40 14.28 4.81 -0.25
N ASN A 41 15.46 4.97 0.36
CA ASN A 41 16.35 3.87 0.67
C ASN A 41 15.77 2.90 1.70
N LYS A 42 15.05 3.41 2.72
CA LYS A 42 14.35 2.57 3.69
C LYS A 42 13.29 1.73 2.99
N ASN A 43 12.40 2.34 2.21
CA ASN A 43 11.36 1.65 1.46
C ASN A 43 11.96 0.63 0.48
N ARG A 44 13.02 1.02 -0.23
CA ARG A 44 13.75 0.13 -1.13
C ARG A 44 14.24 -1.14 -0.43
N ASN A 45 14.83 -1.00 0.76
CA ASN A 45 15.34 -2.12 1.53
C ASN A 45 14.22 -3.03 2.04
N GLU A 46 13.08 -2.47 2.40
CA GLU A 46 11.90 -3.23 2.83
C GLU A 46 11.31 -4.03 1.66
N ILE A 47 11.07 -3.39 0.51
CA ILE A 47 10.55 -4.06 -0.69
C ILE A 47 11.52 -5.12 -1.19
N LYS A 48 12.84 -4.83 -1.17
CA LYS A 48 13.87 -5.78 -1.61
C LYS A 48 13.84 -7.09 -0.82
N LYS A 49 13.59 -7.04 0.49
CA LYS A 49 13.52 -8.23 1.36
C LYS A 49 12.36 -9.15 1.00
N ASP A 50 11.26 -8.58 0.55
CA ASP A 50 10.02 -9.29 0.29
C ASP A 50 9.64 -9.29 -1.21
N ILE A 51 10.60 -9.03 -2.12
CA ILE A 51 10.34 -8.82 -3.56
C ILE A 51 9.62 -10.00 -4.24
N ASP A 52 9.90 -11.22 -3.81
CA ASP A 52 9.27 -12.45 -4.28
C ASP A 52 7.80 -12.58 -3.87
N LYS A 53 7.38 -11.79 -2.88
CA LYS A 53 5.99 -11.71 -2.39
C LYS A 53 5.16 -10.67 -3.14
N TYR A 54 5.76 -9.96 -4.11
CA TYR A 54 5.06 -8.97 -4.91
C TYR A 54 4.57 -9.54 -6.23
N TYR A 55 3.43 -9.03 -6.68
CA TYR A 55 2.95 -9.12 -8.05
C TYR A 55 3.03 -7.74 -8.72
N VAL A 56 3.30 -7.72 -10.01
CA VAL A 56 3.37 -6.50 -10.83
C VAL A 56 2.47 -6.63 -12.05
N CYS A 57 1.96 -5.48 -12.47
CA CYS A 57 1.32 -5.32 -13.77
C CYS A 57 2.30 -4.62 -14.71
N GLU A 58 2.58 -5.24 -15.86
CA GLU A 58 3.53 -4.76 -16.86
C GLU A 58 2.81 -4.46 -18.18
N ILE A 59 3.07 -3.28 -18.77
CA ILE A 59 2.69 -2.90 -20.13
C ILE A 59 3.94 -2.40 -20.83
N ASP A 60 4.25 -2.94 -22.01
CA ASP A 60 5.38 -2.53 -22.85
C ASP A 60 6.71 -2.47 -22.07
N LYS A 61 6.96 -3.49 -21.27
CA LYS A 61 8.13 -3.63 -20.37
C LYS A 61 8.20 -2.59 -19.24
N LYS A 62 7.18 -1.78 -19.04
CA LYS A 62 7.06 -0.82 -17.94
C LYS A 62 6.14 -1.37 -16.85
N ILE A 63 6.58 -1.34 -15.61
CA ILE A 63 5.75 -1.65 -14.44
C ILE A 63 4.84 -0.47 -14.16
N ILE A 64 3.53 -0.72 -14.19
CA ILE A 64 2.49 0.29 -14.00
C ILE A 64 1.66 0.05 -12.74
N GLY A 65 1.86 -1.05 -12.06
CA GLY A 65 1.21 -1.35 -10.80
C GLY A 65 1.93 -2.46 -10.06
N ALA A 66 1.78 -2.48 -8.75
CA ALA A 66 2.35 -3.48 -7.86
C ALA A 66 1.44 -3.74 -6.66
N CYS A 67 1.46 -4.97 -6.17
CA CYS A 67 0.83 -5.39 -4.93
C CYS A 67 1.75 -6.39 -4.22
N GLY A 68 1.99 -6.19 -2.93
CA GLY A 68 2.76 -7.11 -2.10
C GLY A 68 1.93 -7.68 -0.96
N ILE A 69 2.29 -8.87 -0.49
CA ILE A 69 1.71 -9.49 0.70
C ILE A 69 2.82 -10.14 1.52
N SER A 70 2.75 -10.02 2.84
CA SER A 70 3.80 -10.50 3.74
C SER A 70 3.21 -10.99 5.06
N ASP A 71 4.02 -11.68 5.85
CA ASP A 71 3.70 -11.97 7.23
C ASP A 71 3.66 -10.67 8.05
N ILE A 72 2.74 -10.58 9.00
CA ILE A 72 2.66 -9.43 9.89
C ILE A 72 3.88 -9.40 10.81
N LYS A 73 4.64 -8.31 10.73
CA LYS A 73 5.87 -8.13 11.53
C LYS A 73 5.57 -7.73 12.99
N ASN A 74 4.52 -6.94 13.19
CA ASN A 74 4.08 -6.52 14.52
C ASN A 74 2.74 -7.20 14.86
N LYS A 75 2.81 -8.25 15.66
CA LYS A 75 1.66 -9.09 16.00
C LYS A 75 0.58 -8.38 16.82
N ASN A 76 0.95 -7.34 17.54
CA ASN A 76 0.04 -6.54 18.36
C ASN A 76 -0.38 -5.23 17.68
N LYS A 77 -0.08 -5.08 16.38
CA LYS A 77 -0.57 -3.96 15.59
C LYS A 77 -2.11 -3.93 15.67
N TYR A 78 -2.68 -2.77 15.90
CA TYR A 78 -4.13 -2.54 16.02
C TYR A 78 -4.82 -3.15 17.26
N ASP A 79 -4.08 -3.56 18.29
CA ASP A 79 -4.62 -4.26 19.49
C ASP A 79 -5.34 -5.56 19.15
N LEU A 80 -4.88 -6.26 18.12
CA LEU A 80 -5.42 -7.52 17.64
C LEU A 80 -4.34 -8.61 17.69
N ASP A 81 -4.77 -9.84 17.95
CA ASP A 81 -3.91 -11.02 17.83
C ASP A 81 -3.80 -11.45 16.36
N LEU A 82 -2.75 -10.96 15.70
CA LEU A 82 -2.58 -11.07 14.25
C LEU A 82 -1.59 -12.17 13.83
N TRP A 83 -1.22 -13.09 14.72
CA TRP A 83 -0.18 -14.08 14.43
C TRP A 83 -0.50 -15.05 13.28
N LYS A 84 -1.77 -15.19 12.89
CA LYS A 84 -2.25 -16.00 11.77
C LYS A 84 -2.64 -15.19 10.54
N TYR A 85 -2.25 -13.93 10.49
CA TYR A 85 -2.66 -13.05 9.41
C TYR A 85 -1.50 -12.76 8.46
N ARG A 86 -1.86 -12.58 7.20
CA ARG A 86 -1.01 -11.96 6.18
C ARG A 86 -1.41 -10.50 6.02
N GLU A 87 -0.47 -9.62 5.73
CA GLU A 87 -0.73 -8.20 5.52
C GLU A 87 -0.46 -7.82 4.08
N ILE A 88 -1.43 -7.15 3.45
CA ILE A 88 -1.18 -6.49 2.16
C ILE A 88 -0.30 -5.28 2.45
N LEU A 89 0.91 -5.28 1.85
CA LEU A 89 1.90 -4.23 2.09
C LEU A 89 1.60 -2.98 1.29
N TYR A 90 1.64 -3.10 -0.03
CA TYR A 90 1.45 -2.00 -0.95
C TYR A 90 0.58 -2.47 -2.09
N LEU A 91 -0.37 -1.64 -2.46
CA LEU A 91 -1.21 -1.85 -3.62
C LEU A 91 -1.33 -0.53 -4.35
N VAL A 92 -0.56 -0.39 -5.40
CA VAL A 92 -0.39 0.85 -6.15
C VAL A 92 -0.57 0.65 -7.63
N VAL A 93 -1.20 1.63 -8.30
CA VAL A 93 -1.36 1.66 -9.76
C VAL A 93 -1.06 3.08 -10.24
N ASP A 94 -0.21 3.22 -11.24
CA ASP A 94 0.14 4.50 -11.86
C ASP A 94 -1.14 5.25 -12.25
N SER A 95 -1.21 6.54 -11.91
CA SER A 95 -2.40 7.38 -12.07
C SER A 95 -2.98 7.39 -13.48
N ASN A 96 -2.11 7.23 -14.50
CA ASN A 96 -2.52 7.18 -15.90
C ASN A 96 -3.23 5.88 -16.30
N TYR A 97 -3.16 4.85 -15.44
CA TYR A 97 -3.72 3.51 -15.68
C TYR A 97 -4.78 3.11 -14.65
N GLN A 98 -5.22 4.05 -13.83
CA GLN A 98 -6.32 3.83 -12.89
C GLN A 98 -7.65 3.60 -13.62
N LYS A 99 -8.64 3.04 -12.91
CA LYS A 99 -9.98 2.70 -13.44
C LYS A 99 -10.00 1.65 -14.56
N MET A 100 -8.88 0.97 -14.82
CA MET A 100 -8.75 -0.12 -15.81
C MET A 100 -8.84 -1.53 -15.18
N GLY A 101 -9.26 -1.64 -13.94
CA GLY A 101 -9.36 -2.92 -13.21
C GLY A 101 -8.01 -3.49 -12.71
N ILE A 102 -6.90 -2.81 -12.96
CA ILE A 102 -5.54 -3.28 -12.62
C ILE A 102 -5.39 -3.50 -11.12
N TRP A 103 -5.94 -2.61 -10.30
CA TRP A 103 -5.93 -2.70 -8.85
C TRP A 103 -6.56 -4.01 -8.36
N THR A 104 -7.76 -4.31 -8.87
CA THR A 104 -8.51 -5.53 -8.52
C THR A 104 -7.76 -6.78 -8.94
N GLU A 105 -7.22 -6.81 -10.16
CA GLU A 105 -6.49 -7.97 -10.68
C GLU A 105 -5.18 -8.21 -9.92
N LEU A 106 -4.43 -7.16 -9.59
CA LEU A 106 -3.22 -7.26 -8.77
C LEU A 106 -3.54 -7.82 -7.38
N LEU A 107 -4.59 -7.31 -6.73
CA LEU A 107 -5.00 -7.79 -5.42
C LEU A 107 -5.43 -9.27 -5.50
N THR A 108 -6.25 -9.63 -6.47
CA THR A 108 -6.68 -11.01 -6.70
C THR A 108 -5.47 -11.94 -6.84
N LYS A 109 -4.50 -11.56 -7.69
CA LYS A 109 -3.27 -12.36 -7.87
C LYS A 109 -2.42 -12.46 -6.60
N CYS A 110 -2.40 -11.41 -5.79
CA CYS A 110 -1.65 -11.42 -4.53
C CYS A 110 -2.25 -12.37 -3.49
N ILE A 111 -3.59 -12.46 -3.44
CA ILE A 111 -4.28 -13.26 -2.41
C ILE A 111 -4.63 -14.67 -2.89
N GLU A 112 -4.48 -14.96 -4.19
CA GLU A 112 -4.78 -16.26 -4.78
C GLU A 112 -3.96 -17.36 -4.11
N GLY A 113 -4.64 -18.40 -3.61
CA GLY A 113 -4.00 -19.56 -2.97
C GLY A 113 -3.53 -19.32 -1.53
N ILE A 114 -3.85 -18.18 -0.93
CA ILE A 114 -3.58 -17.90 0.48
C ILE A 114 -4.75 -18.41 1.30
N ASN A 115 -4.46 -19.30 2.25
CA ASN A 115 -5.44 -19.90 3.15
C ASN A 115 -5.49 -19.21 4.52
N GLU A 116 -4.51 -18.35 4.80
CA GLU A 116 -4.48 -17.55 6.02
C GLU A 116 -5.39 -16.34 5.88
N LYS A 117 -5.84 -15.83 7.02
CA LYS A 117 -6.57 -14.57 7.07
C LYS A 117 -5.70 -13.42 6.56
N ILE A 118 -6.30 -12.52 5.81
CA ILE A 118 -5.61 -11.38 5.19
C ILE A 118 -6.12 -10.09 5.81
N ILE A 119 -5.19 -9.22 6.17
CA ILE A 119 -5.49 -7.88 6.66
C ILE A 119 -4.96 -6.84 5.68
N TYR A 120 -5.71 -5.76 5.51
CA TYR A 120 -5.34 -4.63 4.68
C TYR A 120 -5.60 -3.31 5.42
N GLU A 121 -4.52 -2.59 5.74
CA GLU A 121 -4.61 -1.20 6.20
C GLU A 121 -4.77 -0.30 4.98
N ALA A 122 -5.99 0.08 4.71
CA ALA A 122 -6.33 0.91 3.58
C ALA A 122 -6.28 2.39 3.94
N ARG A 123 -5.64 3.19 3.09
CA ARG A 123 -5.67 4.64 3.15
C ARG A 123 -6.52 5.19 2.01
N TRP A 124 -7.50 5.97 2.37
CA TRP A 124 -8.42 6.59 1.42
C TRP A 124 -8.33 8.11 1.46
N ASP A 125 -8.58 8.73 0.33
CA ASP A 125 -9.09 10.09 0.33
C ASP A 125 -10.55 10.07 0.82
N LYS A 126 -10.99 11.11 1.53
CA LYS A 126 -12.31 11.12 2.20
C LYS A 126 -13.50 10.79 1.28
N ASP A 127 -13.37 11.12 0.00
CA ASP A 127 -14.43 10.95 -0.99
C ASP A 127 -14.31 9.62 -1.78
N GLU A 128 -13.37 8.75 -1.40
CA GLU A 128 -13.13 7.50 -2.11
C GLU A 128 -14.16 6.42 -1.71
N VAL A 129 -15.07 6.12 -2.61
CA VAL A 129 -16.13 5.10 -2.41
C VAL A 129 -15.85 3.83 -3.22
N ASN A 130 -15.27 3.97 -4.40
CA ASN A 130 -15.16 2.87 -5.36
C ASN A 130 -14.24 1.73 -4.88
N SER A 131 -13.16 2.08 -4.20
CA SER A 131 -12.19 1.09 -3.72
C SER A 131 -12.76 0.24 -2.59
N LYS A 132 -13.63 0.80 -1.74
CA LYS A 132 -14.33 0.05 -0.68
C LYS A 132 -15.24 -1.01 -1.30
N THR A 133 -16.06 -0.64 -2.27
CA THR A 133 -16.91 -1.58 -3.01
C THR A 133 -16.11 -2.69 -3.68
N LEU A 134 -14.89 -2.40 -4.14
CA LEU A 134 -14.01 -3.43 -4.71
C LEU A 134 -13.47 -4.39 -3.65
N LEU A 135 -13.13 -3.90 -2.46
CA LEU A 135 -12.75 -4.77 -1.33
C LEU A 135 -13.90 -5.69 -0.93
N GLU A 136 -15.12 -5.16 -0.79
CA GLU A 136 -16.32 -5.93 -0.49
C GLU A 136 -16.57 -7.03 -1.53
N LYS A 137 -16.40 -6.74 -2.82
CA LYS A 137 -16.51 -7.73 -3.91
C LYS A 137 -15.45 -8.83 -3.85
N LEU A 138 -14.34 -8.60 -3.18
CA LEU A 138 -13.27 -9.58 -2.93
C LEU A 138 -13.41 -10.24 -1.54
N ASP A 139 -14.59 -10.14 -0.92
CA ASP A 139 -14.94 -10.69 0.40
C ASP A 139 -14.14 -10.12 1.56
N PHE A 140 -13.58 -8.92 1.40
CA PHE A 140 -13.06 -8.18 2.54
C PHE A 140 -14.20 -7.51 3.30
N LYS A 141 -14.08 -7.50 4.62
CA LYS A 141 -15.00 -6.84 5.54
C LYS A 141 -14.28 -5.74 6.31
N LEU A 142 -14.94 -4.62 6.52
CA LEU A 142 -14.40 -3.59 7.40
C LEU A 142 -14.31 -4.14 8.82
N LEU A 143 -13.10 -4.19 9.36
CA LEU A 143 -12.84 -4.65 10.71
C LEU A 143 -12.82 -3.49 11.71
N LYS A 144 -12.15 -2.39 11.36
CA LYS A 144 -12.01 -1.22 12.25
C LYS A 144 -11.84 0.06 11.43
N ASP A 145 -12.57 1.09 11.81
CA ASP A 145 -12.29 2.47 11.39
C ASP A 145 -11.19 3.02 12.29
N LEU A 146 -10.05 3.36 11.70
CA LEU A 146 -8.89 3.90 12.42
C LEU A 146 -8.93 5.43 12.52
N GLY A 147 -9.82 6.06 11.76
CA GLY A 147 -10.07 7.50 11.79
C GLY A 147 -9.18 8.34 10.88
N ASP A 148 -9.47 9.63 10.89
CA ASP A 148 -8.85 10.63 10.00
C ASP A 148 -7.46 11.08 10.46
N THR A 149 -7.13 10.88 11.74
CA THR A 149 -5.84 11.32 12.33
C THR A 149 -4.83 10.20 12.46
N TYR A 150 -5.21 8.95 12.18
CA TYR A 150 -4.41 7.76 12.41
C TYR A 150 -2.97 7.89 11.89
N TYR A 151 -2.79 8.29 10.65
CA TYR A 151 -1.45 8.42 10.06
C TYR A 151 -0.63 9.56 10.68
N LYS A 152 -1.27 10.62 11.13
CA LYS A 152 -0.64 11.73 11.82
C LYS A 152 -0.19 11.32 13.22
N ASP A 153 -1.06 10.65 13.96
CA ASP A 153 -0.84 10.26 15.36
C ASP A 153 0.26 9.19 15.47
N HIS A 154 0.38 8.33 14.45
CA HIS A 154 1.42 7.29 14.36
C HIS A 154 2.70 7.74 13.63
N ASN A 155 2.87 9.05 13.39
CA ASN A 155 4.03 9.63 12.72
C ASN A 155 4.31 9.11 11.29
N TYR A 156 3.34 8.54 10.62
CA TYR A 156 3.48 8.15 9.21
C TYR A 156 3.53 9.36 8.26
N CYS A 157 2.99 10.50 8.70
CA CYS A 157 2.97 11.75 7.94
C CYS A 157 4.17 12.66 8.23
N VAL A 158 5.29 12.14 8.74
CA VAL A 158 6.45 12.97 9.17
C VAL A 158 6.91 13.95 8.09
N TYR A 159 6.82 13.54 6.83
CA TYR A 159 7.27 14.34 5.69
C TYR A 159 6.13 14.90 4.83
N CYS A 160 4.89 14.70 5.23
CA CYS A 160 3.74 15.19 4.48
C CYS A 160 3.64 16.71 4.59
N VAL A 161 3.46 17.40 3.46
CA VAL A 161 3.25 18.88 3.39
C VAL A 161 2.06 19.35 4.22
N ASN A 162 1.09 18.46 4.43
CA ASN A 162 -0.12 18.78 5.18
C ASN A 162 0.01 18.47 6.68
N ARG A 163 1.15 17.96 7.16
CA ARG A 163 1.32 17.55 8.57
C ARG A 163 1.00 18.65 9.57
N ASN A 164 1.43 19.89 9.26
CA ASN A 164 1.25 21.05 10.14
C ASN A 164 -0.06 21.80 9.89
N LYS A 165 -0.84 21.37 8.91
CA LYS A 165 -2.19 21.86 8.67
C LYS A 165 -3.16 20.94 9.40
N ASN A 166 -4.39 21.39 9.63
CA ASN A 166 -5.48 20.51 10.07
C ASN A 166 -5.79 19.50 8.94
N CYS A 167 -4.82 18.63 8.66
CA CYS A 167 -4.95 17.63 7.61
C CYS A 167 -5.91 16.55 8.09
N ASN A 168 -7.05 16.50 7.44
CA ASN A 168 -8.08 15.49 7.59
C ASN A 168 -8.45 14.87 6.22
N THR A 169 -7.51 14.90 5.27
CA THR A 169 -7.74 14.43 3.90
C THR A 169 -7.64 12.92 3.75
N CYS A 170 -6.90 12.26 4.67
CA CYS A 170 -6.71 10.81 4.62
C CYS A 170 -7.49 10.14 5.74
N LYS A 171 -8.27 9.14 5.41
CA LYS A 171 -8.93 8.24 6.35
C LYS A 171 -8.22 6.89 6.33
N ALA A 172 -8.02 6.29 7.51
CA ALA A 172 -7.46 4.96 7.65
C ALA A 172 -8.56 3.96 8.04
N GLU A 173 -8.58 2.83 7.40
CA GLU A 173 -9.49 1.73 7.69
C GLU A 173 -8.74 0.40 7.66
N LEU A 174 -9.12 -0.50 8.55
CA LEU A 174 -8.61 -1.85 8.61
C LEU A 174 -9.65 -2.82 8.05
N TRP A 175 -9.27 -3.54 7.02
CA TRP A 175 -10.11 -4.52 6.34
C TRP A 175 -9.56 -5.93 6.55
N ILE A 176 -10.46 -6.92 6.60
CA ILE A 176 -10.09 -8.32 6.80
C ILE A 176 -10.79 -9.20 5.75
N LYS A 177 -10.05 -10.20 5.25
CA LYS A 177 -10.58 -11.36 4.52
C LYS A 177 -10.27 -12.62 5.32
N GLU A 178 -11.31 -13.41 5.60
CA GLU A 178 -11.24 -14.67 6.34
C GLU A 178 -11.11 -15.89 5.41
#